data_c4ab239e3090766e63a162c5782e6334
#
_entry.id   c4ab239e3090766e63a162c5782e6334
#
_cell.length_a   1.000
_cell.length_b   1.000
_cell.length_c   1.000
_cell.angle_alpha   90.00
_cell.angle_beta   90.00
_cell.angle_gamma   90.00
#
_symmetry.space_group_name_H-M   'P 1'
#
loop_
_entity.id
_entity.type
_entity.pdbx_description
1 polymer ?
#
loop_
_entity_poly.entity_id
_entity_poly.type
_entity_poly.pdbx_seq_one_letter_code
_entity_poly.pdbx_strand_id
1 'polypeptide(L)'
;MLLIILTITVGVSLFAIKKPRILDKLMLVPYNVNHFKEYYRIVTHGFIHADGTHLFFNMFVLWEFGRTVEAEMGASFPILYFGALLTATIPALTKHKDNVNYRSLGASGAVSAVLMAFIVAHPTHTLLLFFIIPIPAIFAGVLFFLYERHMQKAGGTGIAHDAHIYGALFGLLFSVVKDPSSIGRMVTAIIQLF
;
A
#
# COMPACT_ATOMS: atom_id res chain seq x y z
N MET A 1 15.02 3.78 -7.82
CA MET A 1 14.58 3.59 -6.41
C MET A 1 13.75 2.32 -6.25
N LEU A 2 12.80 2.06 -7.15
CA LEU A 2 11.92 0.88 -7.13
C LEU A 2 12.69 -0.44 -6.95
N LEU A 3 13.72 -0.69 -7.80
CA LEU A 3 14.54 -1.90 -7.69
C LEU A 3 15.21 -2.06 -6.32
N ILE A 4 15.64 -0.96 -5.72
CA ILE A 4 16.25 -0.98 -4.37
C ILE A 4 15.22 -1.41 -3.33
N ILE A 5 14.01 -0.82 -3.39
CA ILE A 5 12.91 -1.17 -2.48
C ILE A 5 12.55 -2.65 -2.63
N LEU A 6 12.36 -3.13 -3.86
CA LEU A 6 12.05 -4.53 -4.15
C LEU A 6 13.13 -5.46 -3.60
N THR A 7 14.40 -5.20 -3.92
CA THR A 7 15.52 -6.05 -3.50
C THR A 7 15.63 -6.13 -1.98
N ILE A 8 15.58 -4.99 -1.30
CA ILE A 8 15.66 -4.94 0.17
C ILE A 8 14.45 -5.66 0.79
N THR A 9 13.23 -5.38 0.30
CA THR A 9 11.99 -5.98 0.83
C THR A 9 11.99 -7.49 0.67
N VAL A 10 12.35 -8.00 -0.51
CA VAL A 10 12.46 -9.45 -0.76
C VAL A 10 13.50 -10.07 0.15
N GLY A 11 14.71 -9.51 0.22
CA GLY A 11 15.79 -10.05 1.04
C GLY A 11 15.44 -10.09 2.53
N VAL A 12 14.95 -8.97 3.07
CA VAL A 12 14.57 -8.87 4.50
C VAL A 12 13.39 -9.79 4.82
N SER A 13 12.36 -9.84 3.95
CA SER A 13 11.19 -10.71 4.16
C SER A 13 11.56 -12.19 4.16
N LEU A 14 12.32 -12.66 3.16
CA LEU A 14 12.73 -14.07 3.08
C LEU A 14 13.60 -14.48 4.28
N PHE A 15 14.42 -13.55 4.78
CA PHE A 15 15.19 -13.79 5.99
C PHE A 15 14.30 -13.83 7.24
N ALA A 16 13.35 -12.88 7.38
CA ALA A 16 12.48 -12.76 8.54
C ALA A 16 11.47 -13.93 8.65
N ILE A 17 10.90 -14.38 7.52
CA ILE A 17 9.96 -15.52 7.47
C ILE A 17 10.58 -16.77 8.11
N LYS A 18 11.89 -16.99 7.91
CA LYS A 18 12.61 -18.13 8.50
C LYS A 18 13.00 -17.93 9.96
N LYS A 19 12.78 -16.73 10.52
CA LYS A 19 13.23 -16.36 11.87
C LYS A 19 12.13 -15.61 12.63
N PRO A 20 11.18 -16.31 13.28
CA PRO A 20 10.03 -15.70 13.94
C PRO A 20 10.37 -14.57 14.93
N ARG A 21 11.51 -14.66 15.62
CA ARG A 21 11.98 -13.60 16.54
C ARG A 21 12.31 -12.30 15.82
N ILE A 22 12.83 -12.38 14.59
CA ILE A 22 13.14 -11.19 13.77
C ILE A 22 11.84 -10.63 13.22
N LEU A 23 10.94 -11.48 12.75
CA LEU A 23 9.61 -11.07 12.29
C LEU A 23 8.90 -10.27 13.39
N ASP A 24 8.81 -10.80 14.62
CA ASP A 24 8.19 -10.11 15.75
C ASP A 24 8.87 -8.79 16.11
N LYS A 25 10.22 -8.74 16.03
CA LYS A 25 10.98 -7.52 16.30
C LYS A 25 10.72 -6.41 15.29
N LEU A 26 10.46 -6.74 14.02
CA LEU A 26 10.33 -5.76 12.94
C LEU A 26 8.88 -5.36 12.63
N MET A 27 7.88 -6.16 13.03
CA MET A 27 6.47 -5.83 12.77
C MET A 27 5.99 -4.61 13.56
N LEU A 28 4.98 -3.95 13.06
CA LEU A 28 4.31 -2.83 13.72
C LEU A 28 3.52 -3.36 14.93
N VAL A 29 3.90 -2.93 16.12
CA VAL A 29 3.21 -3.16 17.38
C VAL A 29 2.91 -1.79 17.99
N PRO A 30 1.70 -1.23 17.78
CA PRO A 30 1.34 0.12 18.24
C PRO A 30 1.56 0.32 19.73
N TYR A 31 1.28 -0.69 20.54
CA TYR A 31 1.56 -0.66 21.97
C TYR A 31 3.03 -0.36 22.26
N ASN A 32 3.97 -1.07 21.60
CA ASN A 32 5.40 -0.85 21.79
C ASN A 32 5.87 0.51 21.29
N VAL A 33 5.31 0.97 20.18
CA VAL A 33 5.61 2.31 19.66
C VAL A 33 5.21 3.39 20.67
N ASN A 34 4.02 3.27 21.26
CA ASN A 34 3.49 4.26 22.19
C ASN A 34 4.17 4.21 23.56
N HIS A 35 4.31 3.03 24.16
CA HIS A 35 4.77 2.86 25.54
C HIS A 35 6.28 2.71 25.66
N PHE A 36 6.95 2.04 24.69
CA PHE A 36 8.40 1.77 24.74
C PHE A 36 9.22 2.59 23.72
N LYS A 37 8.54 3.47 22.92
CA LYS A 37 9.19 4.35 21.93
C LYS A 37 9.94 3.58 20.83
N GLU A 38 9.49 2.38 20.48
CA GLU A 38 10.07 1.55 19.42
C GLU A 38 9.68 2.07 18.03
N TYR A 39 9.97 3.36 17.74
CA TYR A 39 9.55 4.06 16.52
C TYR A 39 10.07 3.43 15.22
N TYR A 40 11.17 2.69 15.27
CA TYR A 40 11.68 1.97 14.09
C TYR A 40 10.65 1.05 13.46
N ARG A 41 9.70 0.51 14.25
CA ARG A 41 8.62 -0.37 13.80
C ARG A 41 7.68 0.29 12.80
N ILE A 42 7.57 1.63 12.84
CA ILE A 42 6.76 2.42 11.89
C ILE A 42 7.31 2.30 10.45
N VAL A 43 8.58 2.00 10.30
CA VAL A 43 9.24 1.82 9.00
C VAL A 43 9.53 0.36 8.70
N THR A 44 10.05 -0.39 9.67
CA THR A 44 10.55 -1.76 9.44
C THR A 44 9.46 -2.74 9.07
N HIS A 45 8.21 -2.53 9.54
CA HIS A 45 7.09 -3.40 9.21
C HIS A 45 6.84 -3.51 7.71
N GLY A 46 7.13 -2.45 6.94
CA GLY A 46 6.94 -2.40 5.49
C GLY A 46 7.95 -3.23 4.69
N PHE A 47 9.00 -3.74 5.32
CA PHE A 47 10.02 -4.57 4.68
C PHE A 47 9.91 -6.06 5.01
N ILE A 48 8.86 -6.45 5.77
CA ILE A 48 8.65 -7.84 6.15
C ILE A 48 7.23 -8.28 5.80
N HIS A 49 7.05 -9.57 5.52
CA HIS A 49 5.79 -10.18 5.13
C HIS A 49 5.54 -11.45 5.93
N ALA A 50 4.27 -11.82 6.14
CA ALA A 50 3.88 -12.97 6.94
C ALA A 50 4.34 -14.30 6.32
N ASP A 51 4.26 -14.38 5.00
CA ASP A 51 4.56 -15.56 4.20
C ASP A 51 4.97 -15.19 2.76
N GLY A 52 5.35 -16.21 1.97
CA GLY A 52 5.80 -16.03 0.60
C GLY A 52 4.69 -15.55 -0.36
N THR A 53 3.44 -15.92 -0.11
CA THR A 53 2.30 -15.49 -0.94
C THR A 53 2.02 -14.00 -0.73
N HIS A 54 2.01 -13.56 0.52
CA HIS A 54 1.87 -12.15 0.87
C HIS A 54 3.01 -11.30 0.27
N LEU A 55 4.25 -11.78 0.37
CA LEU A 55 5.40 -11.12 -0.26
C LEU A 55 5.25 -11.06 -1.78
N PHE A 56 4.90 -12.18 -2.41
CA PHE A 56 4.77 -12.26 -3.87
C PHE A 56 3.77 -11.23 -4.41
N PHE A 57 2.54 -11.19 -3.88
CA PHE A 57 1.53 -10.27 -4.37
C PHE A 57 1.91 -8.80 -4.16
N ASN A 58 2.52 -8.45 -3.02
CA ASN A 58 3.00 -7.08 -2.81
C ASN A 58 4.09 -6.70 -3.83
N MET A 59 5.07 -7.56 -4.02
CA MET A 59 6.18 -7.28 -4.95
C MET A 59 5.73 -7.31 -6.41
N PHE A 60 4.79 -8.19 -6.76
CA PHE A 60 4.20 -8.25 -8.10
C PHE A 60 3.46 -6.94 -8.43
N VAL A 61 2.55 -6.50 -7.57
CA VAL A 61 1.80 -5.25 -7.77
C VAL A 61 2.75 -4.04 -7.80
N LEU A 62 3.71 -4.01 -6.87
CA LEU A 62 4.71 -2.94 -6.83
C LEU A 62 5.57 -2.90 -8.09
N TRP A 63 5.97 -4.05 -8.63
CA TRP A 63 6.72 -4.14 -9.87
C TRP A 63 5.87 -3.71 -11.07
N GLU A 64 4.65 -4.21 -11.20
CA GLU A 64 3.78 -3.96 -12.34
C GLU A 64 3.45 -2.48 -12.50
N PHE A 65 3.00 -1.84 -11.44
CA PHE A 65 2.60 -0.43 -11.47
C PHE A 65 3.74 0.53 -11.14
N GLY A 66 4.64 0.12 -10.25
CA GLY A 66 5.73 0.97 -9.76
C GLY A 66 6.71 1.39 -10.84
N ARG A 67 6.95 0.58 -11.88
CA ARG A 67 7.82 0.94 -13.00
C ARG A 67 7.32 2.18 -13.74
N THR A 68 6.04 2.19 -14.06
CA THR A 68 5.40 3.32 -14.74
C THR A 68 5.36 4.54 -13.84
N VAL A 69 4.91 4.37 -12.59
CA VAL A 69 4.81 5.47 -11.63
C VAL A 69 6.19 6.06 -11.30
N GLU A 70 7.23 5.26 -11.15
CA GLU A 70 8.60 5.77 -10.94
C GLU A 70 9.11 6.54 -12.17
N ALA A 71 8.86 6.03 -13.38
CA ALA A 71 9.29 6.69 -14.61
C ALA A 71 8.63 8.09 -14.77
N GLU A 72 7.35 8.22 -14.40
CA GLU A 72 6.60 9.47 -14.51
C GLU A 72 6.86 10.43 -13.34
N MET A 73 6.99 9.93 -12.13
CA MET A 73 7.18 10.76 -10.94
C MET A 73 8.64 11.10 -10.63
N GLY A 74 9.59 10.34 -11.18
CA GLY A 74 11.01 10.57 -10.99
C GLY A 74 11.40 10.62 -9.50
N ALA A 75 12.05 11.70 -9.08
CA ALA A 75 12.48 11.91 -7.70
C ALA A 75 11.35 11.98 -6.66
N SER A 76 10.09 12.10 -7.08
CA SER A 76 8.94 12.12 -6.19
C SER A 76 8.44 10.70 -5.81
N PHE A 77 8.85 9.66 -6.54
CA PHE A 77 8.46 8.28 -6.25
C PHE A 77 8.82 7.81 -4.83
N PRO A 78 10.03 8.05 -4.30
CA PRO A 78 10.34 7.74 -2.91
C PRO A 78 9.43 8.44 -1.91
N ILE A 79 9.06 9.70 -2.17
CA ILE A 79 8.16 10.47 -1.30
C ILE A 79 6.77 9.84 -1.29
N LEU A 80 6.26 9.45 -2.47
CA LEU A 80 5.01 8.70 -2.59
C LEU A 80 5.06 7.41 -1.77
N TYR A 81 6.08 6.57 -1.99
CA TYR A 81 6.17 5.25 -1.37
C TYR A 81 6.31 5.33 0.16
N PHE A 82 7.31 6.06 0.64
CA PHE A 82 7.57 6.16 2.09
C PHE A 82 6.55 7.03 2.81
N GLY A 83 6.04 8.09 2.18
CA GLY A 83 4.95 8.89 2.73
C GLY A 83 3.68 8.05 2.93
N ALA A 84 3.34 7.22 1.96
CA ALA A 84 2.23 6.29 2.07
C ALA A 84 2.47 5.21 3.13
N LEU A 85 3.69 4.65 3.22
CA LEU A 85 4.05 3.69 4.24
C LEU A 85 3.79 4.25 5.65
N LEU A 86 4.23 5.49 5.89
CA LEU A 86 4.01 6.16 7.18
C LEU A 86 2.53 6.46 7.42
N THR A 87 1.81 7.01 6.43
CA THR A 87 0.39 7.36 6.54
C THR A 87 -0.47 6.13 6.80
N ALA A 88 -0.14 4.99 6.20
CA ALA A 88 -0.83 3.72 6.39
C ALA A 88 -0.74 3.20 7.84
N THR A 89 0.24 3.63 8.63
CA THR A 89 0.34 3.24 10.05
C THR A 89 -0.59 4.03 10.97
N ILE A 90 -1.10 5.20 10.55
CA ILE A 90 -1.90 6.10 11.40
C ILE A 90 -3.10 5.40 12.04
N PRO A 91 -3.94 4.63 11.30
CA PRO A 91 -5.07 3.94 11.90
C PRO A 91 -4.65 2.96 13.00
N ALA A 92 -3.61 2.17 12.75
CA ALA A 92 -3.11 1.21 13.73
C ALA A 92 -2.58 1.92 14.98
N LEU A 93 -1.76 2.95 14.83
CA LEU A 93 -1.18 3.72 15.94
C LEU A 93 -2.23 4.46 16.77
N THR A 94 -3.34 4.87 16.16
CA THR A 94 -4.41 5.57 16.89
C THR A 94 -5.38 4.63 17.58
N LYS A 95 -5.84 3.58 16.87
CA LYS A 95 -6.88 2.66 17.37
C LYS A 95 -6.33 1.62 18.34
N HIS A 96 -5.07 1.19 18.16
CA HIS A 96 -4.49 0.05 18.86
C HIS A 96 -3.31 0.42 19.76
N LYS A 97 -3.17 1.70 20.11
CA LYS A 97 -2.05 2.21 20.95
C LYS A 97 -1.92 1.50 22.30
N ASP A 98 -3.02 1.02 22.85
CA ASP A 98 -3.08 0.34 24.15
C ASP A 98 -3.39 -1.17 24.01
N ASN A 99 -3.43 -1.70 22.77
CA ASN A 99 -3.69 -3.12 22.53
C ASN A 99 -2.38 -3.90 22.39
N VAL A 100 -2.03 -4.67 23.43
CA VAL A 100 -0.80 -5.48 23.48
C VAL A 100 -0.76 -6.62 22.45
N ASN A 101 -1.92 -7.01 21.92
CA ASN A 101 -2.06 -8.17 21.01
C ASN A 101 -2.07 -7.75 19.52
N TYR A 102 -2.28 -6.45 19.21
CA TYR A 102 -2.34 -6.02 17.81
C TYR A 102 -0.95 -6.00 17.18
N ARG A 103 -0.87 -6.62 16.02
CA ARG A 103 0.34 -6.67 15.19
C ARG A 103 -0.03 -6.53 13.72
N SER A 104 0.78 -5.80 12.95
CA SER A 104 0.65 -5.75 11.50
C SER A 104 2.03 -5.66 10.83
N LEU A 105 2.06 -6.06 9.55
CA LEU A 105 3.26 -6.06 8.74
C LEU A 105 2.89 -6.04 7.24
N GLY A 106 3.86 -5.69 6.40
CA GLY A 106 3.72 -5.68 4.96
C GLY A 106 3.83 -4.30 4.34
N ALA A 107 4.25 -4.28 3.08
CA ALA A 107 4.37 -3.07 2.26
C ALA A 107 3.03 -2.57 1.72
N SER A 108 1.94 -3.30 1.95
CA SER A 108 0.69 -3.18 1.20
C SER A 108 0.04 -1.79 1.22
N GLY A 109 0.20 -1.02 2.31
CA GLY A 109 -0.26 0.37 2.34
C GLY A 109 0.47 1.26 1.32
N ALA A 110 1.80 1.13 1.22
CA ALA A 110 2.59 1.85 0.22
C ALA A 110 2.31 1.32 -1.20
N VAL A 111 2.13 0.00 -1.36
CA VAL A 111 1.76 -0.62 -2.64
C VAL A 111 0.40 -0.13 -3.12
N SER A 112 -0.58 0.01 -2.22
CA SER A 112 -1.90 0.58 -2.52
C SER A 112 -1.80 2.04 -3.00
N ALA A 113 -0.87 2.83 -2.45
CA ALA A 113 -0.62 4.19 -2.92
C ALA A 113 -0.04 4.22 -4.34
N VAL A 114 0.91 3.33 -4.65
CA VAL A 114 1.50 3.21 -5.99
C VAL A 114 0.45 2.78 -7.01
N LEU A 115 -0.39 1.79 -6.67
CA LEU A 115 -1.53 1.39 -7.51
C LEU A 115 -2.47 2.56 -7.76
N MET A 116 -2.84 3.30 -6.71
CA MET A 116 -3.74 4.45 -6.85
C MET A 116 -3.13 5.59 -7.67
N ALA A 117 -1.83 5.84 -7.51
CA ALA A 117 -1.11 6.82 -8.33
C ALA A 117 -1.14 6.44 -9.81
N PHE A 118 -0.96 5.16 -10.13
CA PHE A 118 -1.12 4.64 -11.50
C PHE A 118 -2.54 4.88 -12.02
N ILE A 119 -3.57 4.54 -11.24
CA ILE A 119 -4.98 4.72 -11.63
C ILE A 119 -5.30 6.19 -11.92
N VAL A 120 -4.80 7.12 -11.09
CA VAL A 120 -4.97 8.56 -11.29
C VAL A 120 -4.31 9.05 -12.58
N ALA A 121 -3.12 8.53 -12.90
CA ALA A 121 -2.39 8.89 -14.11
C ALA A 121 -3.02 8.28 -15.37
N HIS A 122 -3.52 7.05 -15.28
CA HIS A 122 -4.01 6.24 -16.40
C HIS A 122 -5.44 5.70 -16.16
N PRO A 123 -6.46 6.55 -15.98
CA PRO A 123 -7.78 6.13 -15.54
C PRO A 123 -8.53 5.22 -16.54
N THR A 124 -8.22 5.31 -17.83
CA THR A 124 -8.82 4.47 -18.89
C THR A 124 -8.02 3.21 -19.21
N HIS A 125 -6.84 3.06 -18.60
CA HIS A 125 -6.02 1.87 -18.83
C HIS A 125 -6.76 0.60 -18.42
N THR A 126 -6.72 -0.44 -19.26
CA THR A 126 -7.39 -1.71 -18.95
C THR A 126 -6.57 -2.52 -17.97
N LEU A 127 -7.11 -2.79 -16.80
CA LEU A 127 -6.56 -3.70 -15.81
C LEU A 127 -7.31 -5.03 -15.87
N LEU A 128 -6.59 -6.13 -15.59
CA LEU A 128 -7.19 -7.46 -15.48
C LEU A 128 -7.52 -7.78 -14.03
N LEU A 129 -8.78 -7.58 -13.64
CA LEU A 129 -9.25 -7.97 -12.30
C LEU A 129 -9.17 -9.50 -12.19
N PHE A 130 -8.52 -9.99 -11.14
CA PHE A 130 -8.19 -11.42 -10.95
C PHE A 130 -7.47 -12.06 -12.15
N PHE A 131 -6.69 -11.25 -12.90
CA PHE A 131 -5.96 -11.67 -14.12
C PHE A 131 -6.84 -12.13 -15.29
N ILE A 132 -8.16 -11.94 -15.23
CA ILE A 132 -9.12 -12.48 -16.20
C ILE A 132 -10.08 -11.40 -16.72
N ILE A 133 -10.64 -10.59 -15.84
CA ILE A 133 -11.73 -9.67 -16.18
C ILE A 133 -11.16 -8.29 -16.54
N PRO A 134 -11.25 -7.85 -17.81
CA PRO A 134 -10.76 -6.55 -18.20
C PRO A 134 -11.70 -5.44 -17.68
N ILE A 135 -11.16 -4.50 -16.92
CA ILE A 135 -11.88 -3.34 -16.43
C ILE A 135 -11.02 -2.08 -16.57
N PRO A 136 -11.61 -0.91 -16.84
CA PRO A 136 -10.89 0.36 -16.77
C PRO A 136 -10.33 0.62 -15.37
N ALA A 137 -9.13 1.17 -15.29
CA ALA A 137 -8.42 1.40 -14.03
C ALA A 137 -9.21 2.24 -13.04
N ILE A 138 -9.98 3.23 -13.52
CA ILE A 138 -10.83 4.06 -12.66
C ILE A 138 -11.86 3.22 -11.89
N PHE A 139 -12.48 2.20 -12.53
CA PHE A 139 -13.40 1.28 -11.83
C PHE A 139 -12.67 0.35 -10.88
N ALA A 140 -11.45 -0.10 -11.23
CA ALA A 140 -10.63 -0.87 -10.29
C ALA A 140 -10.36 -0.08 -9.00
N GLY A 141 -10.09 1.23 -9.11
CA GLY A 141 -9.89 2.12 -7.96
C GLY A 141 -11.15 2.24 -7.09
N VAL A 142 -12.33 2.40 -7.70
CA VAL A 142 -13.60 2.43 -6.95
C VAL A 142 -13.85 1.10 -6.25
N LEU A 143 -13.72 -0.02 -6.98
CA LEU A 143 -13.92 -1.37 -6.42
C LEU A 143 -12.93 -1.67 -5.30
N PHE A 144 -11.68 -1.20 -5.41
CA PHE A 144 -10.68 -1.33 -4.35
C PHE A 144 -11.18 -0.69 -3.04
N PHE A 145 -11.62 0.58 -3.07
CA PHE A 145 -12.12 1.24 -1.87
C PHE A 145 -13.38 0.58 -1.31
N LEU A 146 -14.31 0.16 -2.17
CA LEU A 146 -15.53 -0.54 -1.74
C LEU A 146 -15.19 -1.87 -1.06
N TYR A 147 -14.29 -2.65 -1.66
CA TYR A 147 -13.82 -3.93 -1.12
C TYR A 147 -13.12 -3.74 0.23
N GLU A 148 -12.11 -2.86 0.30
CA GLU A 148 -11.37 -2.61 1.53
C GLU A 148 -12.28 -2.12 2.67
N ARG A 149 -13.23 -1.25 2.35
CA ARG A 149 -14.22 -0.77 3.30
C ARG A 149 -15.17 -1.88 3.79
N HIS A 150 -15.60 -2.73 2.87
CA HIS A 150 -16.45 -3.88 3.22
C HIS A 150 -15.71 -4.84 4.14
N MET A 151 -14.49 -5.23 3.78
CA MET A 151 -13.68 -6.16 4.54
C MET A 151 -13.25 -5.58 5.91
N GLN A 152 -12.98 -4.27 5.98
CA GLN A 152 -12.71 -3.59 7.26
C GLN A 152 -13.89 -3.71 8.23
N LYS A 153 -15.15 -3.59 7.73
CA LYS A 153 -16.35 -3.72 8.55
C LYS A 153 -16.61 -5.19 8.95
N ALA A 154 -16.36 -6.13 8.05
CA ALA A 154 -16.53 -7.55 8.32
C ALA A 154 -15.57 -8.06 9.41
N GLY A 155 -14.35 -7.52 9.46
CA GLY A 155 -13.33 -7.91 10.43
C GLY A 155 -12.83 -9.36 10.24
N GLY A 156 -11.95 -9.80 11.13
CA GLY A 156 -11.56 -11.23 11.22
C GLY A 156 -10.61 -11.75 10.13
N THR A 157 -10.19 -10.91 9.17
CA THR A 157 -9.34 -11.35 8.04
C THR A 157 -7.86 -11.45 8.38
N GLY A 158 -7.41 -10.84 9.48
CA GLY A 158 -5.99 -10.69 9.80
C GLY A 158 -5.26 -9.66 8.92
N ILE A 159 -5.97 -8.97 8.02
CA ILE A 159 -5.45 -7.95 7.12
C ILE A 159 -5.79 -6.57 7.66
N ALA A 160 -4.83 -5.64 7.61
CA ALA A 160 -5.01 -4.25 8.02
C ALA A 160 -5.66 -3.42 6.87
N HIS A 161 -6.95 -3.67 6.60
CA HIS A 161 -7.70 -3.01 5.51
C HIS A 161 -7.70 -1.47 5.62
N ASP A 162 -7.70 -0.93 6.82
CA ASP A 162 -7.58 0.51 7.04
C ASP A 162 -6.21 1.06 6.61
N ALA A 163 -5.13 0.31 6.76
CA ALA A 163 -3.82 0.69 6.24
C ALA A 163 -3.82 0.80 4.70
N HIS A 164 -4.51 -0.12 4.01
CA HIS A 164 -4.68 -0.07 2.55
C HIS A 164 -5.45 1.19 2.13
N ILE A 165 -6.57 1.49 2.81
CA ILE A 165 -7.39 2.68 2.53
C ILE A 165 -6.56 3.96 2.72
N TYR A 166 -5.83 4.09 3.83
CA TYR A 166 -5.03 5.28 4.11
C TYR A 166 -3.87 5.43 3.15
N GLY A 167 -3.21 4.32 2.79
CA GLY A 167 -2.18 4.32 1.76
C GLY A 167 -2.72 4.76 0.40
N ALA A 168 -3.83 4.19 -0.04
CA ALA A 168 -4.48 4.54 -1.31
C ALA A 168 -4.93 6.00 -1.35
N LEU A 169 -5.51 6.52 -0.25
CA LEU A 169 -5.89 7.93 -0.13
C LEU A 169 -4.66 8.85 -0.23
N PHE A 170 -3.56 8.48 0.43
CA PHE A 170 -2.30 9.22 0.27
C PHE A 170 -1.85 9.24 -1.19
N GLY A 171 -1.86 8.09 -1.86
CA GLY A 171 -1.48 7.97 -3.26
C GLY A 171 -2.33 8.83 -4.19
N LEU A 172 -3.65 8.82 -4.00
CA LEU A 172 -4.60 9.65 -4.74
C LEU A 172 -4.30 11.14 -4.54
N LEU A 173 -4.24 11.58 -3.28
CA LEU A 173 -4.02 13.00 -2.94
C LEU A 173 -2.65 13.48 -3.41
N PHE A 174 -1.59 12.68 -3.21
CA PHE A 174 -0.24 13.00 -3.66
C PHE A 174 -0.19 13.17 -5.17
N SER A 175 -0.82 12.28 -5.94
CA SER A 175 -0.86 12.33 -7.40
C SER A 175 -1.62 13.55 -7.90
N VAL A 176 -2.76 13.89 -7.30
CA VAL A 176 -3.55 15.07 -7.64
C VAL A 176 -2.78 16.37 -7.32
N VAL A 177 -2.11 16.45 -6.18
CA VAL A 177 -1.27 17.61 -5.82
C VAL A 177 -0.09 17.75 -6.77
N LYS A 178 0.53 16.65 -7.18
CA LYS A 178 1.65 16.62 -8.10
C LYS A 178 1.25 17.02 -9.52
N ASP A 179 0.07 16.58 -9.96
CA ASP A 179 -0.52 16.91 -11.26
C ASP A 179 -2.03 17.17 -11.12
N PRO A 180 -2.44 18.43 -10.86
CA PRO A 180 -3.85 18.79 -10.74
C PRO A 180 -4.69 18.53 -12.01
N SER A 181 -4.07 18.45 -13.20
CA SER A 181 -4.77 18.13 -14.45
C SER A 181 -5.32 16.69 -14.47
N SER A 182 -4.82 15.82 -13.59
CA SER A 182 -5.31 14.45 -13.44
C SER A 182 -6.80 14.39 -13.08
N ILE A 183 -7.33 15.37 -12.36
CA ILE A 183 -8.77 15.45 -12.03
C ILE A 183 -9.59 15.52 -13.33
N GLY A 184 -9.19 16.40 -14.27
CA GLY A 184 -9.84 16.53 -15.57
C GLY A 184 -9.80 15.22 -16.37
N ARG A 185 -8.65 14.53 -16.37
CA ARG A 185 -8.52 13.22 -17.03
C ARG A 185 -9.43 12.15 -16.41
N MET A 186 -9.53 12.08 -15.09
CA MET A 186 -10.43 11.15 -14.42
C MET A 186 -11.90 11.45 -14.74
N VAL A 187 -12.30 12.72 -14.72
CA VAL A 187 -13.67 13.13 -15.09
C VAL A 187 -13.97 12.75 -16.54
N THR A 188 -13.07 13.09 -17.49
CA THR A 188 -13.21 12.73 -18.90
C THR A 188 -13.28 11.21 -19.09
N ALA A 189 -12.47 10.45 -18.38
CA ALA A 189 -12.50 8.99 -18.43
C ALA A 189 -13.87 8.43 -18.02
N ILE A 190 -14.46 8.98 -16.96
CA ILE A 190 -15.81 8.58 -16.52
C ILE A 190 -16.83 8.90 -17.61
N ILE A 191 -16.83 10.13 -18.17
CA ILE A 191 -17.79 10.54 -19.19
C ILE A 191 -17.69 9.68 -20.46
N GLN A 192 -16.50 9.27 -20.87
CA GLN A 192 -16.29 8.45 -22.07
C GLN A 192 -16.73 6.98 -21.89
N LEU A 193 -17.00 6.53 -20.68
CA LEU A 193 -17.43 5.17 -20.39
C LEU A 193 -18.96 5.01 -20.34
N PHE A 194 -19.70 6.11 -20.48
CA PHE A 194 -21.14 6.19 -20.52
C PHE A 194 -21.63 6.91 -21.80
#